data_6fcc771c512af7e1c87bba3b7da9540e
#
_entry.id   6fcc771c512af7e1c87bba3b7da9540e
#
_cell.length_a   1.000
_cell.length_b   1.000
_cell.length_c   1.000
_cell.angle_alpha   90.00
_cell.angle_beta   90.00
_cell.angle_gamma   90.00
#
_symmetry.space_group_name_H-M   'P 1'
#
loop_
_entity.id
_entity.type
_entity.pdbx_description
1 polymer ?
#
loop_
_entity_poly.entity_id
_entity_poly.type
_entity_poly.pdbx_seq_one_letter_code
_entity_poly.pdbx_strand_id
1 'polypeptide(L)'
;YAAAMHDYRFKEMEYTLPGEYLQEQEIERQRKIHDSLITMGLELISDCYLNVLGTQCSERGIELQRRMMDGKHHIELIKDIEAQSYDLTVMGVVGVGKTRASQIGSVCERVVRNCARDFWVVKHVPKERDVPRDTVLVAIDGSPQSFGALVRGIELAKRFDKRLEIISVYDPYLHYTVFNSIVDVLTEKAAKVFRFEEQNQLHEEVIDTGLAQIYQSHLNIAERMAEEREVEVSKTLLDGKAFHKILQRVEDDPPWVLILGRVGVHKLKDEDTGLGSTTENLLRMAPCD
;
A
#
# COMPACT_ATOMS: atom_id res chain seq x y z
N TYR A 1 -13.60 13.83 16.99
CA TYR A 1 -13.81 14.28 15.59
C TYR A 1 -15.30 14.41 15.28
N ALA A 2 -16.13 13.43 15.63
CA ALA A 2 -17.59 13.52 15.49
C ALA A 2 -18.13 14.69 16.31
N ALA A 3 -17.71 14.86 17.56
CA ALA A 3 -18.06 15.98 18.41
C ALA A 3 -17.67 17.35 17.80
N ALA A 4 -16.47 17.49 17.26
CA ALA A 4 -16.02 18.73 16.64
C ALA A 4 -16.75 19.07 15.33
N MET A 5 -17.08 18.07 14.50
CA MET A 5 -17.93 18.27 13.30
C MET A 5 -19.37 18.60 13.67
N HIS A 6 -19.84 18.01 14.76
CA HIS A 6 -21.18 18.22 15.29
C HIS A 6 -21.33 19.65 15.85
N ASP A 7 -20.33 20.14 16.59
CA ASP A 7 -20.30 21.49 17.16
C ASP A 7 -20.30 22.57 16.05
N TYR A 8 -19.56 22.35 14.94
CA TYR A 8 -19.59 23.24 13.79
C TYR A 8 -20.98 23.32 13.15
N ARG A 9 -21.64 22.18 12.91
CA ARG A 9 -22.99 22.15 12.32
C ARG A 9 -24.07 22.67 13.26
N PHE A 10 -23.93 22.47 14.55
CA PHE A 10 -24.86 23.01 15.54
C PHE A 10 -24.84 24.54 15.56
N LYS A 11 -23.68 25.16 15.42
CA LYS A 11 -23.54 26.63 15.29
C LYS A 11 -24.23 27.15 14.03
N GLU A 12 -24.14 26.46 12.92
CA GLU A 12 -24.84 26.84 11.68
C GLU A 12 -26.37 26.67 11.78
N MET A 13 -26.84 25.70 12.57
CA MET A 13 -28.27 25.46 12.81
C MET A 13 -28.90 26.39 13.85
N GLU A 14 -28.10 27.12 14.62
CA GLU A 14 -28.54 28.04 15.69
C GLU A 14 -29.54 29.08 15.17
N TYR A 15 -29.38 29.52 13.93
CA TYR A 15 -30.30 30.48 13.28
C TYR A 15 -31.65 29.89 12.86
N THR A 16 -31.81 28.58 12.88
CA THR A 16 -33.02 27.86 12.44
C THR A 16 -33.77 27.20 13.59
N LEU A 17 -33.27 27.33 14.81
CA LEU A 17 -33.90 26.71 16.00
C LEU A 17 -35.16 27.47 16.42
N PRO A 18 -36.21 26.74 16.83
CA PRO A 18 -37.39 27.33 17.50
C PRO A 18 -36.97 28.12 18.74
N GLY A 19 -37.67 29.25 19.00
CA GLY A 19 -37.31 30.19 20.06
C GLY A 19 -37.20 29.59 21.49
N GLU A 20 -37.84 28.48 21.74
CA GLU A 20 -37.75 27.72 23.00
C GLU A 20 -36.35 27.10 23.23
N TYR A 21 -35.58 26.85 22.16
CA TYR A 21 -34.19 26.30 22.23
C TYR A 21 -33.15 27.38 22.19
N LEU A 22 -33.51 28.65 21.98
CA LEU A 22 -32.58 29.80 21.90
C LEU A 22 -32.08 30.31 23.27
N GLN A 23 -32.58 29.72 24.38
CA GLN A 23 -32.00 30.02 25.68
C GLN A 23 -30.65 29.33 25.80
N GLU A 24 -29.61 30.13 26.00
CA GLU A 24 -28.19 29.70 25.99
C GLU A 24 -27.93 28.47 26.88
N GLN A 25 -28.54 28.39 28.02
CA GLN A 25 -28.45 27.24 28.96
C GLN A 25 -29.09 25.96 28.40
N GLU A 26 -30.20 26.05 27.65
CA GLU A 26 -30.90 24.89 27.10
C GLU A 26 -30.15 24.35 25.88
N ILE A 27 -29.59 25.21 25.02
CA ILE A 27 -28.75 24.78 23.92
C ILE A 27 -27.52 24.03 24.44
N GLU A 28 -26.87 24.54 25.46
CA GLU A 28 -25.66 23.93 26.03
C GLU A 28 -25.98 22.58 26.70
N ARG A 29 -27.12 22.48 27.37
CA ARG A 29 -27.64 21.23 27.93
C ARG A 29 -27.94 20.19 26.85
N GLN A 30 -28.62 20.58 25.77
CA GLN A 30 -28.95 19.70 24.66
C GLN A 30 -27.68 19.24 23.92
N ARG A 31 -26.71 20.11 23.76
CA ARG A 31 -25.39 19.76 23.20
C ARG A 31 -24.72 18.66 24.04
N LYS A 32 -24.63 18.84 25.35
CA LYS A 32 -23.99 17.82 26.23
C LYS A 32 -24.70 16.49 26.18
N ILE A 33 -26.04 16.49 26.16
CA ILE A 33 -26.85 15.26 26.05
C ILE A 33 -26.59 14.60 24.70
N HIS A 34 -26.59 15.35 23.61
CA HIS A 34 -26.40 14.83 22.27
C HIS A 34 -24.97 14.28 22.08
N ASP A 35 -23.94 14.99 22.53
CA ASP A 35 -22.55 14.54 22.49
C ASP A 35 -22.36 13.23 23.28
N SER A 36 -22.98 13.14 24.45
CA SER A 36 -22.97 11.92 25.25
C SER A 36 -23.66 10.75 24.54
N LEU A 37 -24.80 10.98 23.91
CA LEU A 37 -25.54 9.93 23.16
C LEU A 37 -24.76 9.48 21.91
N ILE A 38 -24.11 10.42 21.19
CA ILE A 38 -23.29 10.07 20.04
C ILE A 38 -22.07 9.26 20.48
N THR A 39 -21.38 9.68 21.53
CA THR A 39 -20.21 8.95 22.07
C THR A 39 -20.60 7.54 22.48
N MET A 40 -21.65 7.39 23.30
CA MET A 40 -22.14 6.06 23.68
C MET A 40 -22.58 5.21 22.47
N GLY A 41 -23.24 5.81 21.48
CA GLY A 41 -23.64 5.10 20.26
C GLY A 41 -22.45 4.61 19.45
N LEU A 42 -21.39 5.41 19.30
CA LEU A 42 -20.16 5.02 18.61
C LEU A 42 -19.38 3.95 19.38
N GLU A 43 -19.34 4.03 20.71
CA GLU A 43 -18.77 3.00 21.58
C GLU A 43 -19.48 1.66 21.41
N LEU A 44 -20.82 1.64 21.46
CA LEU A 44 -21.63 0.44 21.27
C LEU A 44 -21.41 -0.18 19.89
N ILE A 45 -21.36 0.63 18.83
CA ILE A 45 -21.08 0.14 17.47
C ILE A 45 -19.69 -0.49 17.39
N SER A 46 -18.68 0.17 17.95
CA SER A 46 -17.32 -0.33 17.98
C SER A 46 -17.20 -1.63 18.77
N ASP A 47 -17.88 -1.71 19.93
CA ASP A 47 -17.89 -2.92 20.75
C ASP A 47 -18.63 -4.09 20.06
N CYS A 48 -19.70 -3.82 19.30
CA CYS A 48 -20.34 -4.83 18.47
C CYS A 48 -19.40 -5.44 17.44
N TYR A 49 -18.62 -4.61 16.72
CA TYR A 49 -17.61 -5.12 15.76
C TYR A 49 -16.52 -5.94 16.45
N LEU A 50 -16.00 -5.46 17.59
CA LEU A 50 -15.00 -6.18 18.38
C LEU A 50 -15.54 -7.50 18.95
N ASN A 51 -16.81 -7.58 19.30
CA ASN A 51 -17.45 -8.80 19.77
C ASN A 51 -17.57 -9.86 18.67
N VAL A 52 -17.95 -9.47 17.45
CA VAL A 52 -17.99 -10.37 16.29
C VAL A 52 -16.59 -10.95 16.03
N LEU A 53 -15.58 -10.11 16.02
CA LEU A 53 -14.19 -10.55 15.86
C LEU A 53 -13.75 -11.45 17.01
N GLY A 54 -14.11 -11.11 18.25
CA GLY A 54 -13.79 -11.88 19.44
C GLY A 54 -14.34 -13.29 19.40
N THR A 55 -15.58 -13.48 18.94
CA THR A 55 -16.18 -14.80 18.75
C THR A 55 -15.37 -15.62 17.73
N GLN A 56 -15.05 -15.04 16.58
CA GLN A 56 -14.28 -15.72 15.54
C GLN A 56 -12.86 -16.10 15.98
N CYS A 57 -12.19 -15.23 16.75
CA CYS A 57 -10.87 -15.53 17.31
C CYS A 57 -10.95 -16.66 18.34
N SER A 58 -11.94 -16.62 19.23
CA SER A 58 -12.14 -17.65 20.26
C SER A 58 -12.41 -19.04 19.66
N GLU A 59 -13.24 -19.13 18.61
CA GLU A 59 -13.51 -20.37 17.89
C GLU A 59 -12.27 -20.99 17.25
N ARG A 60 -11.24 -20.16 16.96
CA ARG A 60 -9.96 -20.58 16.34
C ARG A 60 -8.81 -20.68 17.33
N GLY A 61 -9.04 -20.46 18.62
CA GLY A 61 -8.01 -20.46 19.65
C GLY A 61 -7.01 -19.32 19.52
N ILE A 62 -7.42 -18.20 18.91
CA ILE A 62 -6.58 -17.01 18.75
C ILE A 62 -6.82 -16.07 19.93
N GLU A 63 -5.75 -15.68 20.63
CA GLU A 63 -5.81 -14.67 21.67
C GLU A 63 -6.09 -13.28 21.07
N LEU A 64 -7.10 -12.59 21.57
CA LEU A 64 -7.50 -11.26 21.09
C LEU A 64 -7.37 -10.22 22.20
N GLN A 65 -6.53 -9.22 21.99
CA GLN A 65 -6.52 -8.00 22.78
C GLN A 65 -7.39 -6.94 22.10
N ARG A 66 -8.39 -6.44 22.82
CA ARG A 66 -9.30 -5.42 22.30
C ARG A 66 -8.83 -4.04 22.76
N ARG A 67 -8.78 -3.10 21.82
CA ARG A 67 -8.44 -1.70 22.11
C ARG A 67 -9.44 -0.78 21.42
N MET A 68 -9.99 0.13 22.16
CA MET A 68 -10.90 1.17 21.65
C MET A 68 -10.31 2.52 22.03
N MET A 69 -10.23 3.41 21.05
CA MET A 69 -9.60 4.72 21.21
C MET A 69 -10.52 5.79 20.64
N ASP A 70 -10.63 6.92 21.31
CA ASP A 70 -11.35 8.09 20.82
C ASP A 70 -10.40 9.04 20.10
N GLY A 71 -10.84 9.55 18.97
CA GLY A 71 -10.08 10.53 18.19
C GLY A 71 -10.20 10.38 16.67
N LYS A 72 -9.31 11.03 15.94
CA LYS A 72 -9.23 10.86 14.47
C LYS A 72 -8.62 9.50 14.14
N HIS A 73 -9.38 8.62 13.49
CA HIS A 73 -9.03 7.23 13.22
C HIS A 73 -7.57 7.02 12.80
N HIS A 74 -7.09 7.73 11.76
CA HIS A 74 -5.73 7.58 11.26
C HIS A 74 -4.67 8.05 12.26
N ILE A 75 -4.96 9.07 13.07
CA ILE A 75 -4.01 9.60 14.07
C ILE A 75 -3.83 8.60 15.20
N GLU A 76 -4.94 8.10 15.74
CA GLU A 76 -4.89 7.15 16.86
C GLU A 76 -4.32 5.80 16.43
N LEU A 77 -4.63 5.32 15.22
CA LEU A 77 -4.01 4.12 14.66
C LEU A 77 -2.50 4.27 14.47
N ILE A 78 -2.02 5.41 13.94
CA ILE A 78 -0.58 5.67 13.77
C ILE A 78 0.12 5.65 15.12
N LYS A 79 -0.41 6.36 16.12
CA LYS A 79 0.14 6.38 17.48
C LYS A 79 0.25 4.99 18.09
N ASP A 80 -0.81 4.18 17.93
CA ASP A 80 -0.84 2.83 18.47
C ASP A 80 0.13 1.90 17.77
N ILE A 81 0.19 1.93 16.44
CA ILE A 81 1.10 1.12 15.63
C ILE A 81 2.57 1.43 15.97
N GLU A 82 2.90 2.70 16.17
CA GLU A 82 4.26 3.10 16.53
C GLU A 82 4.62 2.71 17.97
N ALA A 83 3.67 2.86 18.90
CA ALA A 83 3.89 2.56 20.31
C ALA A 83 4.00 1.05 20.59
N GLN A 84 3.24 0.20 19.90
CA GLN A 84 3.17 -1.24 20.17
C GLN A 84 4.15 -2.09 19.37
N SER A 85 4.76 -1.54 18.32
CA SER A 85 5.74 -2.26 17.47
C SER A 85 5.24 -3.62 16.95
N TYR A 86 4.03 -3.63 16.38
CA TYR A 86 3.44 -4.84 15.78
C TYR A 86 4.32 -5.39 14.65
N ASP A 87 4.40 -6.72 14.54
CA ASP A 87 5.11 -7.41 13.45
C ASP A 87 4.42 -7.21 12.10
N LEU A 88 3.07 -7.12 12.11
CA LEU A 88 2.26 -6.92 10.92
C LEU A 88 0.98 -6.15 11.28
N THR A 89 0.67 -5.13 10.51
CA THR A 89 -0.61 -4.42 10.58
C THR A 89 -1.51 -4.83 9.41
N VAL A 90 -2.69 -5.37 9.70
CA VAL A 90 -3.67 -5.77 8.68
C VAL A 90 -4.79 -4.74 8.61
N MET A 91 -5.07 -4.22 7.42
CA MET A 91 -6.10 -3.21 7.21
C MET A 91 -6.94 -3.51 5.97
N GLY A 92 -8.25 -3.23 6.05
CA GLY A 92 -9.08 -3.19 4.84
C GLY A 92 -8.74 -1.98 3.96
N VAL A 93 -8.68 -2.18 2.65
CA VAL A 93 -8.36 -1.10 1.70
C VAL A 93 -9.36 0.05 1.74
N VAL A 94 -10.63 -0.23 1.99
CA VAL A 94 -11.72 0.78 2.09
C VAL A 94 -12.56 0.55 3.34
N GLY A 95 -13.10 1.62 3.91
CA GLY A 95 -14.00 1.59 5.07
C GLY A 95 -15.47 1.73 4.68
N VAL A 96 -16.31 1.96 5.70
CA VAL A 96 -17.78 2.07 5.59
C VAL A 96 -18.23 3.18 4.63
N GLY A 97 -17.46 4.27 4.51
CA GLY A 97 -17.75 5.40 3.64
C GLY A 97 -17.34 5.23 2.17
N LYS A 98 -17.09 3.98 1.71
CA LYS A 98 -16.69 3.73 0.31
C LYS A 98 -17.75 4.16 -0.70
N THR A 99 -17.32 4.74 -1.81
CA THR A 99 -18.11 4.95 -3.02
C THR A 99 -17.67 3.99 -4.12
N ARG A 100 -18.41 3.91 -5.24
CA ARG A 100 -18.02 3.09 -6.39
C ARG A 100 -16.65 3.48 -6.99
N ALA A 101 -16.24 4.74 -6.82
CA ALA A 101 -14.96 5.25 -7.32
C ALA A 101 -13.81 5.12 -6.31
N SER A 102 -14.08 4.64 -5.09
CA SER A 102 -13.03 4.53 -4.04
C SER A 102 -12.09 3.38 -4.36
N GLN A 103 -10.84 3.69 -4.68
CA GLN A 103 -9.76 2.72 -4.87
C GLN A 103 -9.09 2.40 -3.53
N ILE A 104 -8.84 3.42 -2.71
CA ILE A 104 -8.27 3.29 -1.37
C ILE A 104 -9.00 4.24 -0.42
N GLY A 105 -9.23 3.80 0.81
CA GLY A 105 -9.83 4.61 1.87
C GLY A 105 -8.82 5.58 2.49
N SER A 106 -9.29 6.78 2.82
CA SER A 106 -8.43 7.84 3.37
C SER A 106 -7.71 7.46 4.68
N VAL A 107 -8.28 6.59 5.48
CA VAL A 107 -7.64 6.07 6.72
C VAL A 107 -6.51 5.12 6.35
N CYS A 108 -6.78 4.12 5.50
CA CYS A 108 -5.78 3.16 5.04
C CYS A 108 -4.60 3.88 4.39
N GLU A 109 -4.87 4.77 3.44
CA GLU A 109 -3.82 5.53 2.74
C GLU A 109 -2.93 6.32 3.71
N ARG A 110 -3.55 7.07 4.64
CA ARG A 110 -2.80 7.89 5.60
C ARG A 110 -1.98 7.05 6.56
N VAL A 111 -2.52 5.93 7.06
CA VAL A 111 -1.80 5.05 7.99
C VAL A 111 -0.63 4.40 7.28
N VAL A 112 -0.85 3.76 6.12
CA VAL A 112 0.23 3.11 5.36
C VAL A 112 1.31 4.11 4.95
N ARG A 113 0.96 5.33 4.57
CA ARG A 113 1.91 6.36 4.17
C ARG A 113 2.78 6.86 5.33
N ASN A 114 2.24 6.96 6.54
CA ASN A 114 2.91 7.61 7.67
C ASN A 114 3.56 6.63 8.67
N CYS A 115 3.36 5.31 8.54
CA CYS A 115 4.00 4.32 9.40
C CYS A 115 5.03 3.52 8.62
N ALA A 116 6.27 3.43 9.14
CA ALA A 116 7.34 2.61 8.56
C ALA A 116 7.31 1.18 9.14
N ARG A 117 6.22 0.45 8.93
CA ARG A 117 5.96 -0.91 9.41
C ARG A 117 5.48 -1.78 8.27
N ASP A 118 5.40 -3.08 8.49
CA ASP A 118 4.82 -4.02 7.55
C ASP A 118 3.29 -3.95 7.57
N PHE A 119 2.69 -3.82 6.39
CA PHE A 119 1.25 -3.74 6.21
C PHE A 119 0.73 -4.80 5.26
N TRP A 120 -0.40 -5.42 5.63
CA TRP A 120 -1.21 -6.21 4.72
C TRP A 120 -2.53 -5.47 4.47
N VAL A 121 -2.70 -5.01 3.24
CA VAL A 121 -3.91 -4.29 2.83
C VAL A 121 -4.85 -5.25 2.14
N VAL A 122 -5.91 -5.63 2.84
CA VAL A 122 -6.91 -6.57 2.32
C VAL A 122 -7.83 -5.88 1.33
N LYS A 123 -7.78 -6.29 0.09
CA LYS A 123 -8.63 -5.81 -1.01
C LYS A 123 -9.61 -6.88 -1.47
N HIS A 124 -9.16 -8.12 -1.50
CA HIS A 124 -9.93 -9.25 -1.95
C HIS A 124 -10.46 -10.07 -0.78
N VAL A 125 -11.77 -10.14 -0.67
CA VAL A 125 -12.43 -11.08 0.26
C VAL A 125 -12.90 -12.27 -0.57
N PRO A 126 -12.31 -13.47 -0.42
CA PRO A 126 -12.69 -14.65 -1.18
C PRO A 126 -14.17 -15.00 -0.99
N LYS A 127 -14.83 -15.36 -2.07
CA LYS A 127 -16.19 -15.89 -2.07
C LYS A 127 -16.13 -17.40 -2.35
N GLU A 128 -17.15 -18.14 -1.92
CA GLU A 128 -17.22 -19.60 -2.11
C GLU A 128 -17.02 -20.08 -3.57
N ARG A 129 -17.32 -19.22 -4.55
CA ARG A 129 -17.22 -19.54 -5.99
C ARG A 129 -15.92 -19.03 -6.63
N ASP A 130 -15.08 -18.35 -5.90
CA ASP A 130 -13.83 -17.82 -6.44
C ASP A 130 -12.82 -18.95 -6.63
N VAL A 131 -12.06 -18.89 -7.71
CA VAL A 131 -10.91 -19.78 -7.90
C VAL A 131 -9.86 -19.43 -6.83
N PRO A 132 -9.39 -20.41 -6.07
CA PRO A 132 -8.38 -20.15 -5.05
C PRO A 132 -7.10 -19.56 -5.68
N ARG A 133 -6.68 -18.42 -5.19
CA ARG A 133 -5.40 -17.80 -5.57
C ARG A 133 -4.27 -18.49 -4.79
N ASP A 134 -3.22 -18.88 -5.50
CA ASP A 134 -2.19 -19.76 -4.93
C ASP A 134 -0.77 -19.20 -5.00
N THR A 135 -0.60 -17.99 -5.50
CA THR A 135 0.72 -17.41 -5.73
C THR A 135 0.99 -16.27 -4.75
N VAL A 136 2.11 -16.34 -4.05
CA VAL A 136 2.76 -15.20 -3.40
C VAL A 136 3.68 -14.57 -4.43
N LEU A 137 3.34 -13.37 -4.89
CA LEU A 137 4.11 -12.62 -5.88
C LEU A 137 4.95 -11.56 -5.18
N VAL A 138 6.27 -11.58 -5.39
CA VAL A 138 7.19 -10.60 -4.81
C VAL A 138 7.88 -9.82 -5.92
N ALA A 139 7.77 -8.50 -5.91
CA ALA A 139 8.51 -7.65 -6.84
C ALA A 139 9.77 -7.09 -6.17
N ILE A 140 10.92 -7.29 -6.84
CA ILE A 140 12.23 -6.84 -6.34
C ILE A 140 12.91 -5.91 -7.33
N ASP A 141 13.65 -4.93 -6.80
CA ASP A 141 14.42 -3.95 -7.58
C ASP A 141 15.88 -3.83 -7.13
N GLY A 142 16.33 -4.71 -6.22
CA GLY A 142 17.65 -4.68 -5.64
C GLY A 142 17.80 -3.83 -4.38
N SER A 143 16.77 -3.09 -3.98
CA SER A 143 16.77 -2.32 -2.72
C SER A 143 16.73 -3.23 -1.49
N PRO A 144 17.27 -2.80 -0.34
CA PRO A 144 17.15 -3.55 0.90
C PRO A 144 15.70 -3.85 1.30
N GLN A 145 14.79 -2.91 1.02
CA GLN A 145 13.37 -3.08 1.31
C GLN A 145 12.71 -4.15 0.42
N SER A 146 13.11 -4.25 -0.84
CA SER A 146 12.61 -5.30 -1.73
C SER A 146 13.12 -6.69 -1.33
N PHE A 147 14.36 -6.81 -0.85
CA PHE A 147 14.86 -8.06 -0.26
C PHE A 147 14.20 -8.36 1.10
N GLY A 148 13.87 -7.35 1.90
CA GLY A 148 13.03 -7.52 3.09
C GLY A 148 11.64 -8.06 2.74
N ALA A 149 11.02 -7.52 1.69
CA ALA A 149 9.75 -8.02 1.15
C ALA A 149 9.86 -9.49 0.69
N LEU A 150 10.98 -9.87 0.06
CA LEU A 150 11.24 -11.25 -0.34
C LEU A 150 11.30 -12.20 0.87
N VAL A 151 11.98 -11.82 1.94
CA VAL A 151 12.02 -12.63 3.17
C VAL A 151 10.61 -12.91 3.69
N ARG A 152 9.75 -11.89 3.72
CA ARG A 152 8.33 -12.05 4.10
C ARG A 152 7.57 -12.94 3.11
N GLY A 153 7.84 -12.79 1.82
CA GLY A 153 7.24 -13.64 0.77
C GLY A 153 7.58 -15.13 0.94
N ILE A 154 8.82 -15.44 1.21
CA ILE A 154 9.29 -16.81 1.48
C ILE A 154 8.62 -17.39 2.74
N GLU A 155 8.55 -16.61 3.83
CA GLU A 155 7.88 -17.02 5.07
C GLU A 155 6.39 -17.31 4.85
N LEU A 156 5.69 -16.46 4.10
CA LEU A 156 4.27 -16.65 3.79
C LEU A 156 4.06 -17.85 2.87
N ALA A 157 4.85 -18.00 1.80
CA ALA A 157 4.77 -19.12 0.89
C ALA A 157 4.94 -20.46 1.63
N LYS A 158 5.98 -20.56 2.48
CA LYS A 158 6.23 -21.76 3.29
C LYS A 158 5.11 -22.03 4.31
N ARG A 159 4.63 -21.00 5.00
CA ARG A 159 3.62 -21.14 6.06
C ARG A 159 2.25 -21.53 5.55
N PHE A 160 1.87 -21.04 4.37
CA PHE A 160 0.54 -21.25 3.79
C PHE A 160 0.52 -22.21 2.61
N ASP A 161 1.64 -22.90 2.36
CA ASP A 161 1.81 -23.86 1.25
C ASP A 161 1.41 -23.24 -0.09
N LYS A 162 2.01 -22.06 -0.40
CA LYS A 162 1.75 -21.28 -1.59
C LYS A 162 2.97 -21.28 -2.51
N ARG A 163 2.73 -21.17 -3.82
CA ARG A 163 3.79 -20.98 -4.80
C ARG A 163 4.42 -19.61 -4.63
N LEU A 164 5.74 -19.52 -4.72
CA LEU A 164 6.47 -18.26 -4.71
C LEU A 164 6.86 -17.87 -6.13
N GLU A 165 6.48 -16.69 -6.55
CA GLU A 165 6.95 -16.07 -7.79
C GLU A 165 7.67 -14.76 -7.49
N ILE A 166 8.83 -14.57 -8.10
CA ILE A 166 9.61 -13.34 -7.95
C ILE A 166 9.72 -12.68 -9.31
N ILE A 167 9.36 -11.40 -9.36
CA ILE A 167 9.50 -10.60 -10.57
C ILE A 167 10.45 -9.43 -10.34
N SER A 168 11.20 -9.08 -11.36
CA SER A 168 12.01 -7.88 -11.41
C SER A 168 11.75 -7.16 -12.72
N VAL A 169 11.71 -5.84 -12.68
CA VAL A 169 11.41 -5.03 -13.86
C VAL A 169 12.49 -3.96 -14.01
N TYR A 170 13.15 -3.94 -15.18
CA TYR A 170 14.08 -2.88 -15.53
C TYR A 170 13.47 -2.00 -16.63
N ASP A 171 13.79 -0.72 -16.61
CA ASP A 171 13.28 0.23 -17.62
C ASP A 171 14.42 0.68 -18.55
N PRO A 172 14.61 0.01 -19.70
CA PRO A 172 15.60 0.40 -20.69
C PRO A 172 15.29 1.76 -21.32
N TYR A 173 14.00 2.17 -21.32
CA TYR A 173 13.54 3.37 -22.01
C TYR A 173 13.69 4.65 -21.20
N LEU A 174 13.99 4.57 -19.90
CA LEU A 174 14.13 5.75 -19.05
C LEU A 174 15.25 6.67 -19.58
N HIS A 175 16.40 6.10 -19.95
CA HIS A 175 17.51 6.83 -20.56
C HIS A 175 17.17 7.32 -21.97
N TYR A 176 16.46 6.52 -22.75
CA TYR A 176 15.99 6.85 -24.10
C TYR A 176 15.04 8.06 -24.10
N THR A 177 14.08 8.10 -23.16
CA THR A 177 13.13 9.21 -23.08
C THR A 177 13.82 10.52 -22.68
N VAL A 178 14.75 10.47 -21.74
CA VAL A 178 15.55 11.64 -21.33
C VAL A 178 16.47 12.08 -22.47
N PHE A 179 17.11 11.14 -23.16
CA PHE A 179 18.01 11.38 -24.24
C PHE A 179 17.28 11.98 -25.47
N ASN A 180 16.17 11.41 -25.91
CA ASN A 180 15.36 11.93 -27.02
C ASN A 180 14.76 13.31 -26.73
N SER A 181 14.35 13.58 -25.50
CA SER A 181 13.87 14.93 -25.11
C SER A 181 14.97 15.98 -25.19
N ILE A 182 16.23 15.60 -25.03
CA ILE A 182 17.38 16.49 -25.24
C ILE A 182 17.64 16.67 -26.74
N VAL A 183 17.47 15.59 -27.54
CA VAL A 183 17.66 15.64 -29.01
C VAL A 183 16.69 16.58 -29.69
N ASP A 184 15.41 16.52 -29.31
CA ASP A 184 14.35 17.34 -29.92
C ASP A 184 14.55 18.86 -29.71
N VAL A 185 15.37 19.24 -28.74
CA VAL A 185 15.72 20.64 -28.41
C VAL A 185 17.07 21.06 -28.98
N LEU A 186 17.91 20.13 -29.43
CA LEU A 186 19.24 20.43 -29.95
C LEU A 186 19.22 20.81 -31.44
N THR A 187 20.00 21.85 -31.79
CA THR A 187 20.23 22.17 -33.19
C THR A 187 21.05 21.06 -33.90
N GLU A 188 20.87 20.90 -35.23
CA GLU A 188 21.65 19.93 -36.03
C GLU A 188 23.16 19.95 -35.78
N LYS A 189 23.73 21.14 -35.49
CA LYS A 189 25.12 21.31 -35.16
C LYS A 189 25.49 20.68 -33.80
N ALA A 190 24.62 20.80 -32.81
CA ALA A 190 24.82 20.22 -31.50
C ALA A 190 24.65 18.69 -31.55
N ALA A 191 23.69 18.19 -32.33
CA ALA A 191 23.48 16.77 -32.53
C ALA A 191 24.71 16.04 -33.12
N LYS A 192 25.44 16.69 -34.06
CA LYS A 192 26.70 16.15 -34.59
C LYS A 192 27.84 16.14 -33.58
N VAL A 193 27.91 17.09 -32.67
CA VAL A 193 28.95 17.15 -31.62
C VAL A 193 28.75 16.02 -30.59
N PHE A 194 27.50 15.63 -30.32
CA PHE A 194 27.17 14.57 -29.40
C PHE A 194 27.24 13.14 -29.98
N ARG A 195 27.58 12.98 -31.27
CA ARG A 195 27.71 11.67 -31.95
C ARG A 195 26.50 10.75 -31.68
N PHE A 196 25.35 11.24 -31.95
CA PHE A 196 24.07 10.64 -31.55
C PHE A 196 23.89 9.18 -32.00
N GLU A 197 24.24 8.85 -33.23
CA GLU A 197 24.12 7.50 -33.79
C GLU A 197 25.04 6.48 -33.08
N GLU A 198 26.27 6.88 -32.75
CA GLU A 198 27.22 6.03 -32.00
C GLU A 198 26.77 5.82 -30.54
N GLN A 199 26.13 6.83 -29.93
CA GLN A 199 25.61 6.71 -28.56
C GLN A 199 24.33 5.89 -28.49
N ASN A 200 23.48 5.91 -29.50
CA ASN A 200 22.31 5.03 -29.57
C ASN A 200 22.71 3.56 -29.61
N GLN A 201 23.71 3.17 -30.43
CA GLN A 201 24.22 1.80 -30.42
C GLN A 201 24.84 1.43 -29.08
N LEU A 202 25.58 2.32 -28.45
CA LEU A 202 26.15 2.08 -27.12
C LEU A 202 25.03 1.90 -26.05
N HIS A 203 23.95 2.66 -26.15
CA HIS A 203 22.81 2.52 -25.24
C HIS A 203 22.10 1.17 -25.42
N GLU A 204 21.77 0.78 -26.64
CA GLU A 204 21.09 -0.49 -26.90
C GLU A 204 21.95 -1.71 -26.55
N GLU A 205 23.20 -1.74 -26.98
CA GLU A 205 24.06 -2.91 -26.83
C GLU A 205 24.69 -3.05 -25.43
N VAL A 206 25.03 -1.94 -24.78
CA VAL A 206 25.80 -1.96 -23.52
C VAL A 206 24.97 -1.60 -22.31
N ILE A 207 24.17 -0.53 -22.38
CA ILE A 207 23.44 -0.05 -21.21
C ILE A 207 22.21 -0.93 -20.93
N ASP A 208 21.41 -1.23 -21.93
CA ASP A 208 20.21 -2.04 -21.76
C ASP A 208 20.56 -3.48 -21.39
N THR A 209 21.58 -4.04 -22.04
CA THR A 209 22.11 -5.37 -21.68
C THR A 209 22.69 -5.37 -20.28
N GLY A 210 23.45 -4.32 -19.91
CA GLY A 210 24.02 -4.17 -18.57
C GLY A 210 22.96 -4.02 -17.49
N LEU A 211 21.91 -3.24 -17.73
CA LEU A 211 20.76 -3.12 -16.82
C LEU A 211 20.05 -4.46 -16.64
N ALA A 212 19.73 -5.15 -17.74
CA ALA A 212 19.11 -6.46 -17.68
C ALA A 212 19.94 -7.45 -16.85
N GLN A 213 21.26 -7.45 -17.00
CA GLN A 213 22.18 -8.31 -16.22
C GLN A 213 22.17 -7.97 -14.72
N ILE A 214 22.10 -6.68 -14.36
CA ILE A 214 22.01 -6.25 -12.96
C ILE A 214 20.72 -6.80 -12.34
N TYR A 215 19.57 -6.57 -12.98
CA TYR A 215 18.28 -7.04 -12.48
C TYR A 215 18.16 -8.58 -12.49
N GLN A 216 18.76 -9.24 -13.47
CA GLN A 216 18.88 -10.70 -13.48
C GLN A 216 19.73 -11.21 -12.30
N SER A 217 20.79 -10.48 -11.93
CA SER A 217 21.59 -10.85 -10.75
C SER A 217 20.81 -10.73 -9.45
N HIS A 218 19.91 -9.74 -9.33
CA HIS A 218 19.00 -9.64 -8.17
C HIS A 218 18.07 -10.85 -8.10
N LEU A 219 17.50 -11.29 -9.22
CA LEU A 219 16.68 -12.50 -9.29
C LEU A 219 17.46 -13.77 -8.90
N ASN A 220 18.71 -13.89 -9.32
CA ASN A 220 19.55 -15.02 -8.95
C ASN A 220 19.93 -15.02 -7.45
N ILE A 221 20.10 -13.86 -6.85
CA ILE A 221 20.28 -13.72 -5.39
C ILE A 221 19.00 -14.13 -4.68
N ALA A 222 17.85 -13.65 -5.15
CA ALA A 222 16.55 -13.96 -4.58
C ALA A 222 16.22 -15.45 -4.63
N GLU A 223 16.52 -16.13 -5.75
CA GLU A 223 16.38 -17.57 -5.91
C GLU A 223 17.20 -18.33 -4.85
N ARG A 224 18.49 -18.01 -4.71
CA ARG A 224 19.34 -18.62 -3.67
C ARG A 224 18.78 -18.42 -2.26
N MET A 225 18.26 -17.24 -1.95
CA MET A 225 17.64 -16.96 -0.65
C MET A 225 16.40 -17.82 -0.39
N ALA A 226 15.62 -18.15 -1.44
CA ALA A 226 14.48 -19.05 -1.34
C ALA A 226 14.92 -20.51 -1.20
N GLU A 227 15.89 -20.97 -2.00
CA GLU A 227 16.49 -22.30 -1.95
C GLU A 227 17.10 -22.61 -0.57
N GLU A 228 17.84 -21.66 0.04
CA GLU A 228 18.38 -21.80 1.39
C GLU A 228 17.30 -22.02 2.46
N ARG A 229 16.06 -21.66 2.17
CA ARG A 229 14.88 -21.86 3.04
C ARG A 229 13.96 -23.00 2.56
N GLU A 230 14.41 -23.77 1.57
CA GLU A 230 13.70 -24.93 1.00
C GLU A 230 12.35 -24.53 0.37
N VAL A 231 12.28 -23.36 -0.26
CA VAL A 231 11.11 -22.87 -1.01
C VAL A 231 11.44 -22.83 -2.48
N GLU A 232 10.67 -23.58 -3.28
CA GLU A 232 10.75 -23.53 -4.73
C GLU A 232 10.20 -22.17 -5.23
N VAL A 233 10.91 -21.57 -6.20
CA VAL A 233 10.55 -20.26 -6.72
C VAL A 233 10.63 -20.21 -8.24
N SER A 234 9.63 -19.57 -8.85
CA SER A 234 9.70 -19.12 -10.22
C SER A 234 10.18 -17.66 -10.29
N LYS A 235 10.98 -17.34 -11.28
CA LYS A 235 11.53 -15.97 -11.45
C LYS A 235 11.28 -15.47 -12.87
N THR A 236 10.92 -14.18 -12.98
CA THR A 236 10.66 -13.53 -14.26
C THR A 236 11.30 -12.15 -14.29
N LEU A 237 12.08 -11.90 -15.34
CA LEU A 237 12.60 -10.56 -15.65
C LEU A 237 11.70 -9.93 -16.72
N LEU A 238 11.22 -8.72 -16.46
CA LEU A 238 10.38 -7.95 -17.38
C LEU A 238 11.08 -6.65 -17.76
N ASP A 239 10.81 -6.16 -18.96
CA ASP A 239 11.29 -4.88 -19.47
C ASP A 239 10.16 -3.85 -19.54
N GLY A 240 10.45 -2.60 -19.19
CA GLY A 240 9.52 -1.46 -19.25
C GLY A 240 9.30 -0.80 -17.89
N LYS A 241 8.25 0.01 -17.80
CA LYS A 241 7.92 0.73 -16.56
C LYS A 241 7.43 -0.23 -15.48
N ALA A 242 8.13 -0.29 -14.35
CA ALA A 242 7.88 -1.24 -13.27
C ALA A 242 6.41 -1.29 -12.86
N PHE A 243 5.78 -0.14 -12.60
CA PHE A 243 4.35 -0.08 -12.23
C PHE A 243 3.46 -0.78 -13.27
N HIS A 244 3.62 -0.48 -14.56
CA HIS A 244 2.77 -1.03 -15.61
C HIS A 244 2.94 -2.54 -15.77
N LYS A 245 4.19 -3.02 -15.76
CA LYS A 245 4.49 -4.45 -15.95
C LYS A 245 4.03 -5.30 -14.76
N ILE A 246 4.21 -4.79 -13.54
CA ILE A 246 3.71 -5.48 -12.35
C ILE A 246 2.18 -5.50 -12.33
N LEU A 247 1.53 -4.36 -12.64
CA LEU A 247 0.08 -4.30 -12.71
C LEU A 247 -0.48 -5.25 -13.76
N GLN A 248 0.07 -5.26 -14.97
CA GLN A 248 -0.31 -6.19 -16.04
C GLN A 248 -0.18 -7.65 -15.59
N ARG A 249 0.96 -8.04 -14.99
CA ARG A 249 1.15 -9.40 -14.46
C ARG A 249 0.09 -9.79 -13.43
N VAL A 250 -0.27 -8.86 -12.56
CA VAL A 250 -1.29 -9.07 -11.51
C VAL A 250 -2.71 -9.14 -12.08
N GLU A 251 -3.00 -8.39 -13.15
CA GLU A 251 -4.31 -8.43 -13.84
C GLU A 251 -4.49 -9.70 -14.66
N ASP A 252 -3.42 -10.17 -15.32
CA ASP A 252 -3.45 -11.39 -16.14
C ASP A 252 -3.65 -12.66 -15.30
N ASP A 253 -3.01 -12.75 -14.15
CA ASP A 253 -3.16 -13.86 -13.20
C ASP A 253 -3.04 -13.34 -11.76
N PRO A 254 -4.17 -12.98 -11.12
CA PRO A 254 -4.18 -12.34 -9.82
C PRO A 254 -3.58 -13.23 -8.73
N PRO A 255 -2.48 -12.83 -8.08
CA PRO A 255 -1.88 -13.59 -7.00
C PRO A 255 -2.76 -13.56 -5.73
N TRP A 256 -2.46 -14.46 -4.80
CA TRP A 256 -3.03 -14.41 -3.46
C TRP A 256 -2.63 -13.13 -2.73
N VAL A 257 -1.33 -12.79 -2.82
CA VAL A 257 -0.79 -11.53 -2.29
C VAL A 257 0.34 -11.03 -3.18
N LEU A 258 0.41 -9.71 -3.38
CA LEU A 258 1.53 -9.00 -3.99
C LEU A 258 2.34 -8.31 -2.89
N ILE A 259 3.63 -8.62 -2.78
CA ILE A 259 4.52 -8.06 -1.77
C ILE A 259 5.54 -7.14 -2.43
N LEU A 260 5.67 -5.95 -1.86
CA LEU A 260 6.53 -4.88 -2.38
C LEU A 260 7.36 -4.27 -1.27
N GLY A 261 8.55 -3.81 -1.59
CA GLY A 261 9.29 -2.89 -0.73
C GLY A 261 8.55 -1.55 -0.62
N ARG A 262 8.58 -0.93 0.56
CA ARG A 262 7.96 0.38 0.80
C ARG A 262 8.49 1.45 -0.15
N VAL A 263 9.79 1.45 -0.39
CA VAL A 263 10.50 2.37 -1.29
C VAL A 263 11.51 1.57 -2.12
N GLY A 264 11.75 2.01 -3.35
CA GLY A 264 12.67 1.36 -4.27
C GLY A 264 14.09 1.95 -4.24
N VAL A 265 14.94 1.41 -5.13
CA VAL A 265 16.35 1.75 -5.26
C VAL A 265 16.60 3.23 -5.62
N HIS A 266 15.66 3.87 -6.29
CA HIS A 266 15.80 5.28 -6.73
C HIS A 266 15.39 6.32 -5.69
N LYS A 267 15.09 5.92 -4.45
CA LYS A 267 14.77 6.88 -3.40
C LYS A 267 16.00 7.74 -3.08
N LEU A 268 15.88 9.05 -3.25
CA LEU A 268 16.89 10.01 -2.80
C LEU A 268 16.94 10.04 -1.26
N LYS A 269 18.14 10.17 -0.68
CA LYS A 269 18.38 10.07 0.76
C LYS A 269 17.63 11.11 1.61
N ASP A 270 17.23 12.23 0.99
CA ASP A 270 16.61 13.38 1.66
C ASP A 270 15.08 13.45 1.43
N GLU A 271 14.47 12.50 0.72
CA GLU A 271 13.02 12.46 0.56
C GLU A 271 12.34 11.89 1.81
N ASP A 272 11.34 12.63 2.27
CA ASP A 272 10.48 12.29 3.40
C ASP A 272 9.92 10.86 3.32
N THR A 273 9.58 10.28 4.43
CA THR A 273 9.24 8.85 4.68
C THR A 273 8.04 8.30 3.89
N GLY A 274 7.67 8.90 2.76
CA GLY A 274 6.56 8.49 1.89
C GLY A 274 6.73 7.09 1.28
N LEU A 275 5.69 6.64 0.56
CA LEU A 275 5.74 5.45 -0.28
C LEU A 275 6.49 5.74 -1.59
N GLY A 276 7.21 4.75 -2.11
CA GLY A 276 7.72 4.81 -3.47
C GLY A 276 6.57 4.84 -4.50
N SER A 277 6.77 5.55 -5.62
CA SER A 277 5.73 5.74 -6.64
C SER A 277 5.14 4.44 -7.18
N THR A 278 5.96 3.41 -7.42
CA THR A 278 5.50 2.09 -7.84
C THR A 278 4.60 1.45 -6.78
N THR A 279 5.03 1.45 -5.52
CA THR A 279 4.27 0.89 -4.41
C THR A 279 2.96 1.64 -4.19
N GLU A 280 2.97 2.97 -4.27
CA GLU A 280 1.76 3.79 -4.13
C GLU A 280 0.74 3.50 -5.23
N ASN A 281 1.17 3.44 -6.48
CA ASN A 281 0.29 3.16 -7.60
C ASN A 281 -0.29 1.74 -7.54
N LEU A 282 0.53 0.73 -7.22
CA LEU A 282 0.06 -0.65 -7.06
C LEU A 282 -0.86 -0.81 -5.85
N LEU A 283 -0.58 -0.12 -4.73
CA LEU A 283 -1.47 -0.08 -3.59
C LEU A 283 -2.87 0.43 -3.97
N ARG A 284 -2.98 1.36 -4.91
CA ARG A 284 -4.27 1.88 -5.40
C ARG A 284 -4.93 0.95 -6.41
N MET A 285 -4.18 0.41 -7.36
CA MET A 285 -4.72 -0.15 -8.60
C MET A 285 -4.72 -1.68 -8.65
N ALA A 286 -3.78 -2.36 -7.98
CA ALA A 286 -3.72 -3.82 -8.03
C ALA A 286 -5.00 -4.48 -7.49
N PRO A 287 -5.59 -5.49 -8.20
CA PRO A 287 -6.83 -6.16 -7.79
C PRO A 287 -6.61 -7.31 -6.78
N CYS A 288 -5.46 -7.36 -6.13
CA CYS A 288 -5.10 -8.35 -5.11
C CYS A 288 -4.66 -7.64 -3.81
N ASP A 289 -4.50 -8.43 -2.76
CA ASP A 289 -3.98 -7.97 -1.49
C ASP A 289 -2.51 -7.61 -1.59
#